data_a180aaa9e3e455848569f96c08218460
#
_entry.id   a180aaa9e3e455848569f96c08218460
#
_cell.length_a   1.000
_cell.length_b   1.000
_cell.length_c   1.000
_cell.angle_alpha   90.00
_cell.angle_beta   90.00
_cell.angle_gamma   90.00
#
_symmetry.space_group_name_H-M   'P 1'
#
loop_
_entity.id
_entity.type
_entity.pdbx_description
1 polymer ?
#
loop_
_entity_poly.entity_id
_entity_poly.type
_entity_poly.pdbx_seq_one_letter_code
_entity_poly.pdbx_strand_id
1 'polypeptide(L)'
;MRRFLLPAILASLAVLLVPGAQASRGILVGIFDEPTTIGNPDWAFPQYKLLGVEALRLNLYWGGPTGVARVRRPANAVNPADPAYDWSVYDTVVKRAADNRIKMVFSILWTPRWAGPKKNGAPRRMVDLRNFALAAAKRYSGSFRPAPAPDATPLPAVRHWLAWNEPNNPIFLQPQFKRSGRKFLLWSPRIYAQMCNSVWSGVHLTGFAGEKVACGVTGPRGNNTARQPRPSVSPLYFLQGMKRAGAKFDAYAHHPYYGHPRETPRTPPPGPRAITLGNISKFIKELTRLYGRKPLWITEYGYQTNPPDRSFGVSWAKQTRYLSQSFAIARANPRIDMMMWFLLKDDARIGAGWQSGLYTVSGRRKPSWAAFRRAPK
;
A
#
# COMPACT_ATOMS: atom_id res chain seq x y z
N MET A 1 17.94 82.23 16.92
CA MET A 1 18.46 80.90 16.46
C MET A 1 17.54 79.78 16.95
N ARG A 2 16.63 79.33 16.11
CA ARG A 2 15.73 78.23 16.42
C ARG A 2 16.24 77.01 15.70
N ARG A 3 16.64 75.90 16.44
CA ARG A 3 17.07 74.63 15.92
C ARG A 3 15.85 73.78 15.71
N PHE A 4 15.61 73.31 14.48
CA PHE A 4 14.62 72.28 14.11
C PHE A 4 15.24 70.88 14.28
N LEU A 5 14.65 70.07 15.12
CA LEU A 5 14.94 68.63 15.23
C LEU A 5 13.96 67.88 14.33
N LEU A 6 14.49 67.14 13.35
CA LEU A 6 13.72 66.18 12.53
C LEU A 6 13.67 64.85 13.26
N PRO A 7 12.50 64.18 13.36
CA PRO A 7 12.44 62.83 13.85
C PRO A 7 12.78 61.86 12.75
N ALA A 8 13.75 61.00 13.05
CA ALA A 8 14.07 59.80 12.21
C ALA A 8 13.01 58.74 12.40
N ILE A 9 12.28 58.38 11.32
CA ILE A 9 11.33 57.26 11.30
C ILE A 9 12.13 56.01 10.98
N LEU A 10 12.29 55.13 11.98
CA LEU A 10 12.78 53.75 11.77
C LEU A 10 11.64 52.89 11.20
N ALA A 11 11.72 52.53 9.93
CA ALA A 11 10.85 51.57 9.31
C ALA A 11 11.35 50.15 9.67
N SER A 12 10.67 49.44 10.57
CA SER A 12 10.94 48.04 10.90
C SER A 12 10.39 47.15 9.79
N LEU A 13 11.29 46.58 9.02
CA LEU A 13 10.95 45.57 8.00
C LEU A 13 10.63 44.22 8.72
N ALA A 14 9.35 43.89 8.89
CA ALA A 14 8.90 42.59 9.36
C ALA A 14 9.07 41.55 8.24
N VAL A 15 10.14 40.76 8.27
CA VAL A 15 10.32 39.61 7.39
C VAL A 15 9.34 38.56 7.84
N LEU A 16 8.25 38.38 7.10
CA LEU A 16 7.34 37.27 7.21
C LEU A 16 8.09 35.97 6.78
N LEU A 17 8.61 35.24 7.73
CA LEU A 17 9.10 33.86 7.52
C LEU A 17 7.90 33.00 7.13
N VAL A 18 7.69 32.79 5.84
CA VAL A 18 6.82 31.74 5.31
C VAL A 18 7.44 30.40 5.77
N PRO A 19 6.74 29.59 6.56
CA PRO A 19 7.26 28.29 6.92
C PRO A 19 7.51 27.48 5.64
N GLY A 20 8.77 27.28 5.26
CA GLY A 20 9.15 26.43 4.15
C GLY A 20 8.52 25.07 4.35
N ALA A 21 7.81 24.57 3.34
CA ALA A 21 7.27 23.22 3.34
C ALA A 21 8.40 22.24 3.66
N GLN A 22 8.38 21.67 4.85
CA GLN A 22 9.40 20.74 5.31
C GLN A 22 9.29 19.49 4.42
N ALA A 23 10.25 19.30 3.51
CA ALA A 23 10.34 18.09 2.71
C ALA A 23 10.36 16.85 3.62
N SER A 24 9.69 15.76 3.23
CA SER A 24 9.65 14.57 4.05
C SER A 24 11.07 14.08 4.35
N ARG A 25 11.41 13.93 5.61
CA ARG A 25 12.69 13.34 6.03
C ARG A 25 12.62 11.85 5.77
N GLY A 26 13.15 11.40 4.62
CA GLY A 26 13.26 9.96 4.30
C GLY A 26 11.92 9.30 3.94
N ILE A 27 11.50 9.44 2.68
CA ILE A 27 10.45 8.59 2.11
C ILE A 27 10.99 7.18 1.88
N LEU A 28 10.25 6.15 2.31
CA LEU A 28 10.62 4.76 2.06
C LEU A 28 10.29 4.38 0.60
N VAL A 29 11.32 4.18 -0.21
CA VAL A 29 11.18 3.85 -1.65
C VAL A 29 11.21 2.36 -1.86
N GLY A 30 10.17 1.83 -2.53
CA GLY A 30 10.03 0.39 -2.69
C GLY A 30 9.47 -0.07 -4.03
N ILE A 31 9.32 -1.38 -4.14
CA ILE A 31 8.69 -2.08 -5.27
C ILE A 31 7.63 -3.04 -4.73
N PHE A 32 6.55 -3.19 -5.50
CA PHE A 32 5.61 -4.29 -5.36
C PHE A 32 5.64 -5.13 -6.64
N ASP A 33 6.27 -6.30 -6.57
CA ASP A 33 6.28 -7.30 -7.65
C ASP A 33 6.30 -8.71 -7.04
N GLU A 34 5.14 -9.24 -6.78
CA GLU A 34 4.98 -10.57 -6.19
C GLU A 34 5.37 -11.69 -7.15
N PRO A 35 4.92 -11.70 -8.42
CA PRO A 35 5.25 -12.78 -9.35
C PRO A 35 6.75 -12.97 -9.54
N THR A 36 7.50 -11.91 -9.73
CA THR A 36 8.95 -11.99 -9.94
C THR A 36 9.68 -12.31 -8.64
N THR A 37 9.25 -11.72 -7.52
CA THR A 37 9.89 -11.93 -6.21
C THR A 37 9.78 -13.38 -5.75
N ILE A 38 8.61 -14.00 -5.92
CA ILE A 38 8.37 -15.38 -5.49
C ILE A 38 8.82 -16.38 -6.56
N GLY A 39 8.51 -16.10 -7.83
CA GLY A 39 8.78 -17.05 -8.93
C GLY A 39 10.23 -17.10 -9.39
N ASN A 40 11.01 -16.04 -9.18
CA ASN A 40 12.43 -15.99 -9.55
C ASN A 40 13.24 -15.11 -8.59
N PRO A 41 13.33 -15.49 -7.30
CA PRO A 41 13.99 -14.70 -6.28
C PRO A 41 15.50 -14.50 -6.56
N ASP A 42 16.16 -15.49 -7.11
CA ASP A 42 17.61 -15.44 -7.41
C ASP A 42 17.94 -14.35 -8.44
N TRP A 43 17.04 -14.07 -9.36
CA TRP A 43 17.18 -12.94 -10.28
C TRP A 43 16.67 -11.64 -9.65
N ALA A 44 15.54 -11.66 -8.92
CA ALA A 44 14.88 -10.45 -8.43
C ALA A 44 15.71 -9.70 -7.38
N PHE A 45 16.24 -10.40 -6.35
CA PHE A 45 16.96 -9.74 -5.26
C PHE A 45 18.22 -9.00 -5.68
N PRO A 46 19.09 -9.53 -6.56
CA PRO A 46 20.18 -8.75 -7.15
C PRO A 46 19.70 -7.48 -7.86
N GLN A 47 18.55 -7.52 -8.57
CA GLN A 47 18.01 -6.33 -9.22
C GLN A 47 17.52 -5.30 -8.20
N TYR A 48 16.86 -5.72 -7.12
CA TYR A 48 16.45 -4.83 -6.03
C TYR A 48 17.66 -4.12 -5.40
N LYS A 49 18.73 -4.86 -5.15
CA LYS A 49 19.99 -4.29 -4.64
C LYS A 49 20.58 -3.25 -5.59
N LEU A 50 20.67 -3.55 -6.90
CA LEU A 50 21.16 -2.62 -7.92
C LEU A 50 20.32 -1.35 -8.04
N LEU A 51 18.99 -1.47 -7.86
CA LEU A 51 18.04 -0.37 -7.88
C LEU A 51 18.04 0.44 -6.56
N GLY A 52 18.65 -0.09 -5.49
CA GLY A 52 18.61 0.50 -4.17
C GLY A 52 17.20 0.50 -3.60
N VAL A 53 16.44 -0.58 -3.78
CA VAL A 53 15.13 -0.77 -3.17
C VAL A 53 15.27 -0.87 -1.66
N GLU A 54 14.50 -0.05 -0.92
CA GLU A 54 14.51 -0.01 0.55
C GLU A 54 13.38 -0.82 1.16
N ALA A 55 12.27 -0.99 0.40
CA ALA A 55 11.11 -1.76 0.83
C ALA A 55 10.56 -2.64 -0.28
N LEU A 56 10.04 -3.80 0.09
CA LEU A 56 9.40 -4.74 -0.81
C LEU A 56 8.00 -5.07 -0.27
N ARG A 57 6.97 -4.82 -1.06
CA ARG A 57 5.61 -5.20 -0.72
C ARG A 57 5.28 -6.57 -1.31
N LEU A 58 4.61 -7.41 -0.51
CA LEU A 58 3.98 -8.67 -0.95
C LEU A 58 2.62 -8.83 -0.30
N ASN A 59 1.74 -9.55 -0.98
CA ASN A 59 0.51 -10.02 -0.34
C ASN A 59 0.83 -11.24 0.51
N LEU A 60 0.53 -11.15 1.80
CA LEU A 60 0.51 -12.28 2.72
C LEU A 60 -0.88 -12.92 2.64
N TYR A 61 -1.03 -13.92 1.82
CA TYR A 61 -2.32 -14.56 1.62
C TYR A 61 -2.69 -15.40 2.84
N TRP A 62 -3.74 -14.97 3.56
CA TRP A 62 -4.32 -15.76 4.63
C TRP A 62 -5.06 -16.98 4.08
N GLY A 63 -5.85 -16.80 3.00
CA GLY A 63 -6.58 -17.82 2.28
C GLY A 63 -6.30 -17.78 0.77
N GLY A 64 -7.14 -18.44 -0.01
CA GLY A 64 -6.94 -18.62 -1.45
C GLY A 64 -6.01 -19.80 -1.77
N PRO A 65 -5.65 -20.00 -3.06
CA PRO A 65 -4.88 -21.20 -3.49
C PRO A 65 -3.51 -21.34 -2.84
N THR A 66 -2.84 -20.22 -2.58
CA THR A 66 -1.48 -20.13 -2.00
C THR A 66 -1.49 -19.58 -0.58
N GLY A 67 -2.67 -19.58 0.07
CA GLY A 67 -2.83 -18.98 1.40
C GLY A 67 -2.14 -19.80 2.51
N VAL A 68 -1.58 -19.09 3.47
CA VAL A 68 -0.89 -19.64 4.64
C VAL A 68 -1.79 -20.59 5.44
N ALA A 69 -3.07 -20.25 5.63
CA ALA A 69 -4.05 -21.05 6.38
C ALA A 69 -5.14 -21.63 5.46
N ARG A 70 -4.78 -22.05 4.23
CA ARG A 70 -5.74 -22.42 3.19
C ARG A 70 -6.50 -23.72 3.45
N VAL A 71 -5.84 -24.69 4.10
CA VAL A 71 -6.33 -26.08 4.18
C VAL A 71 -7.38 -26.23 5.27
N ARG A 72 -7.06 -25.84 6.50
CA ARG A 72 -7.92 -26.02 7.68
C ARG A 72 -7.77 -24.87 8.66
N ARG A 73 -8.71 -24.80 9.60
CA ARG A 73 -8.60 -23.88 10.72
C ARG A 73 -7.45 -24.34 11.63
N PRO A 74 -6.54 -23.44 12.04
CA PRO A 74 -5.53 -23.77 13.05
C PRO A 74 -6.19 -24.13 14.39
N ALA A 75 -5.63 -25.12 15.06
CA ALA A 75 -6.08 -25.51 16.41
C ALA A 75 -5.73 -24.41 17.43
N ASN A 76 -4.54 -23.84 17.32
CA ASN A 76 -4.12 -22.67 18.06
C ASN A 76 -3.80 -21.52 17.09
N ALA A 77 -4.83 -20.75 16.74
CA ALA A 77 -4.75 -19.73 15.69
C ALA A 77 -3.81 -18.54 16.02
N VAL A 78 -3.32 -18.41 17.25
CA VAL A 78 -2.36 -17.36 17.65
C VAL A 78 -0.93 -17.88 17.75
N ASN A 79 -0.74 -19.19 17.57
CA ASN A 79 0.59 -19.83 17.54
C ASN A 79 1.10 -19.87 16.10
N PRO A 80 2.19 -19.14 15.75
CA PRO A 80 2.75 -19.18 14.41
C PRO A 80 3.35 -20.54 14.00
N ALA A 81 3.55 -21.45 14.96
CA ALA A 81 4.03 -22.82 14.72
C ALA A 81 2.89 -23.83 14.53
N ASP A 82 1.61 -23.41 14.55
CA ASP A 82 0.50 -24.31 14.32
C ASP A 82 0.64 -24.98 12.93
N PRO A 83 0.52 -26.34 12.83
CA PRO A 83 0.78 -27.05 11.59
C PRO A 83 -0.25 -26.80 10.47
N ALA A 84 -1.31 -26.04 10.74
CA ALA A 84 -2.22 -25.57 9.72
C ALA A 84 -1.69 -24.35 8.95
N TYR A 85 -0.60 -23.74 9.40
CA TYR A 85 0.06 -22.61 8.75
C TYR A 85 1.24 -23.06 7.89
N ASP A 86 1.18 -22.79 6.60
CA ASP A 86 2.30 -22.96 5.67
C ASP A 86 2.93 -21.60 5.35
N TRP A 87 4.04 -21.29 6.02
CA TRP A 87 4.77 -20.03 5.86
C TRP A 87 5.97 -20.14 4.91
N SER A 88 6.23 -21.30 4.33
CA SER A 88 7.48 -21.63 3.63
C SER A 88 7.94 -20.58 2.61
N VAL A 89 7.02 -20.13 1.75
CA VAL A 89 7.29 -19.10 0.73
C VAL A 89 7.68 -17.77 1.37
N TYR A 90 6.94 -17.37 2.41
CA TYR A 90 7.14 -16.06 3.06
C TYR A 90 8.40 -16.03 3.90
N ASP A 91 8.75 -17.12 4.59
CA ASP A 91 10.00 -17.23 5.32
C ASP A 91 11.21 -17.05 4.42
N THR A 92 11.19 -17.71 3.26
CA THR A 92 12.25 -17.58 2.25
C THR A 92 12.42 -16.13 1.80
N VAL A 93 11.30 -15.46 1.46
CA VAL A 93 11.35 -14.08 0.98
C VAL A 93 11.79 -13.11 2.08
N VAL A 94 11.30 -13.28 3.32
CA VAL A 94 11.68 -12.42 4.45
C VAL A 94 13.18 -12.53 4.78
N LYS A 95 13.74 -13.75 4.75
CA LYS A 95 15.19 -13.96 4.94
C LYS A 95 15.98 -13.25 3.84
N ARG A 96 15.63 -13.49 2.56
CA ARG A 96 16.31 -12.83 1.43
C ARG A 96 16.19 -11.30 1.46
N ALA A 97 15.05 -10.76 1.88
CA ALA A 97 14.87 -9.32 2.04
C ALA A 97 15.82 -8.77 3.12
N ALA A 98 15.92 -9.45 4.25
CA ALA A 98 16.82 -9.05 5.33
C ALA A 98 18.30 -9.10 4.92
N ASP A 99 18.72 -10.17 4.21
CA ASP A 99 20.08 -10.32 3.66
C ASP A 99 20.44 -9.16 2.72
N ASN A 100 19.45 -8.60 2.04
CA ASN A 100 19.59 -7.44 1.15
C ASN A 100 19.28 -6.09 1.84
N ARG A 101 19.01 -6.06 3.15
CA ARG A 101 18.62 -4.88 3.92
C ARG A 101 17.33 -4.20 3.42
N ILE A 102 16.43 -4.99 2.88
CA ILE A 102 15.13 -4.53 2.36
C ILE A 102 14.07 -4.76 3.42
N LYS A 103 13.30 -3.73 3.77
CA LYS A 103 12.16 -3.82 4.69
C LYS A 103 10.98 -4.48 4.01
N MET A 104 10.37 -5.46 4.66
CA MET A 104 9.15 -6.09 4.15
C MET A 104 7.91 -5.29 4.54
N VAL A 105 6.95 -5.23 3.61
CA VAL A 105 5.60 -4.69 3.80
C VAL A 105 4.61 -5.77 3.41
N PHE A 106 3.93 -6.37 4.38
CA PHE A 106 2.94 -7.41 4.13
C PHE A 106 1.52 -6.87 4.06
N SER A 107 0.81 -7.24 3.00
CA SER A 107 -0.63 -6.99 2.83
C SER A 107 -1.40 -8.28 3.13
N ILE A 108 -2.04 -8.39 4.29
CA ILE A 108 -2.85 -9.55 4.66
C ILE A 108 -4.10 -9.60 3.77
N LEU A 109 -4.27 -10.69 3.01
CA LEU A 109 -5.26 -10.77 1.95
C LEU A 109 -5.93 -12.15 1.88
N TRP A 110 -7.16 -12.17 1.41
CA TRP A 110 -8.02 -13.33 1.16
C TRP A 110 -8.47 -14.12 2.39
N THR A 111 -9.77 -14.34 2.48
CA THR A 111 -10.39 -15.18 3.52
C THR A 111 -10.31 -16.65 3.14
N PRO A 112 -9.77 -17.55 3.99
CA PRO A 112 -9.79 -18.96 3.73
C PRO A 112 -11.23 -19.55 3.80
N ARG A 113 -11.46 -20.65 3.11
CA ARG A 113 -12.81 -21.25 2.99
C ARG A 113 -13.45 -21.61 4.35
N TRP A 114 -12.65 -22.04 5.30
CA TRP A 114 -13.13 -22.37 6.64
C TRP A 114 -13.56 -21.10 7.44
N ALA A 115 -13.02 -19.95 7.12
CA ALA A 115 -13.36 -18.67 7.78
C ALA A 115 -14.47 -17.90 7.07
N GLY A 116 -14.69 -18.11 5.76
CA GLY A 116 -15.73 -17.44 4.99
C GLY A 116 -16.05 -18.09 3.65
N PRO A 117 -17.22 -17.80 3.05
CA PRO A 117 -17.67 -18.47 1.83
C PRO A 117 -16.94 -17.99 0.57
N LYS A 118 -16.35 -16.79 0.60
CA LYS A 118 -15.67 -16.17 -0.55
C LYS A 118 -14.31 -15.66 -0.12
N LYS A 119 -13.27 -15.92 -0.93
CA LYS A 119 -11.92 -15.40 -0.66
C LYS A 119 -11.88 -13.86 -0.57
N ASN A 120 -12.66 -13.18 -1.41
CA ASN A 120 -12.81 -11.73 -1.42
C ASN A 120 -14.03 -11.24 -0.59
N GLY A 121 -14.43 -11.99 0.41
CA GLY A 121 -15.43 -11.62 1.41
C GLY A 121 -14.79 -11.45 2.78
N ALA A 122 -15.45 -10.71 3.66
CA ALA A 122 -15.04 -10.65 5.06
C ALA A 122 -15.23 -12.03 5.72
N PRO A 123 -14.41 -12.40 6.72
CA PRO A 123 -14.61 -13.62 7.47
C PRO A 123 -15.91 -13.56 8.29
N ARG A 124 -16.50 -14.73 8.59
CA ARG A 124 -17.69 -14.82 9.46
C ARG A 124 -17.40 -14.31 10.87
N ARG A 125 -16.18 -14.53 11.36
CA ARG A 125 -15.73 -14.10 12.68
C ARG A 125 -14.47 -13.26 12.51
N MET A 126 -14.53 -12.01 12.91
CA MET A 126 -13.37 -11.07 12.82
C MET A 126 -12.19 -11.49 13.70
N VAL A 127 -12.47 -12.25 14.77
CA VAL A 127 -11.42 -12.82 15.63
C VAL A 127 -10.50 -13.77 14.88
N ASP A 128 -10.98 -14.48 13.85
CA ASP A 128 -10.13 -15.37 13.05
C ASP A 128 -9.06 -14.57 12.26
N LEU A 129 -9.44 -13.41 11.70
CA LEU A 129 -8.50 -12.51 11.02
C LEU A 129 -7.53 -11.84 12.02
N ARG A 130 -8.02 -11.43 13.18
CA ARG A 130 -7.18 -10.89 14.25
C ARG A 130 -6.11 -11.90 14.70
N ASN A 131 -6.52 -13.14 14.94
CA ASN A 131 -5.62 -14.20 15.40
C ASN A 131 -4.57 -14.56 14.33
N PHE A 132 -4.95 -14.56 13.05
CA PHE A 132 -3.99 -14.72 11.96
C PHE A 132 -2.98 -13.56 11.91
N ALA A 133 -3.45 -12.33 12.01
CA ALA A 133 -2.55 -11.15 12.05
C ALA A 133 -1.58 -11.21 13.23
N LEU A 134 -2.05 -11.64 14.41
CA LEU A 134 -1.20 -11.86 15.59
C LEU A 134 -0.18 -12.98 15.36
N ALA A 135 -0.60 -14.11 14.76
CA ALA A 135 0.34 -15.21 14.44
C ALA A 135 1.41 -14.75 13.44
N ALA A 136 1.01 -14.01 12.39
CA ALA A 136 1.95 -13.45 11.41
C ALA A 136 2.95 -12.47 12.05
N ALA A 137 2.47 -11.55 12.90
CA ALA A 137 3.32 -10.59 13.58
C ALA A 137 4.27 -11.27 14.59
N LYS A 138 3.81 -12.28 15.31
CA LYS A 138 4.68 -13.11 16.18
C LYS A 138 5.74 -13.86 15.36
N ARG A 139 5.36 -14.44 14.20
CA ARG A 139 6.32 -15.16 13.35
C ARG A 139 7.44 -14.25 12.88
N TYR A 140 7.11 -13.06 12.42
CA TYR A 140 8.07 -12.09 11.91
C TYR A 140 8.41 -11.01 12.95
N SER A 141 8.54 -11.44 14.20
CA SER A 141 8.90 -10.56 15.33
C SER A 141 10.36 -10.12 15.31
N GLY A 142 11.22 -10.90 14.70
CA GLY A 142 12.69 -10.79 14.83
C GLY A 142 13.27 -11.73 15.89
N SER A 143 12.43 -12.43 16.67
CA SER A 143 12.84 -13.36 17.72
C SER A 143 12.28 -14.78 17.55
N PHE A 144 11.30 -14.98 16.67
CA PHE A 144 10.68 -16.29 16.47
C PHE A 144 11.61 -17.23 15.70
N ARG A 145 11.79 -18.45 16.22
CA ARG A 145 12.57 -19.55 15.63
C ARG A 145 11.60 -20.61 15.10
N PRO A 146 11.59 -20.89 13.78
CA PRO A 146 10.59 -21.78 13.18
C PRO A 146 10.78 -23.28 13.52
N ALA A 147 11.99 -23.70 13.84
CA ALA A 147 12.29 -25.08 14.17
C ALA A 147 12.79 -25.19 15.61
N PRO A 148 12.52 -26.31 16.32
CA PRO A 148 13.06 -26.57 17.65
C PRO A 148 14.51 -27.04 17.55
N ALA A 149 15.36 -26.30 16.83
CA ALA A 149 16.80 -26.53 16.76
C ALA A 149 17.50 -25.46 17.58
N PRO A 150 18.44 -25.80 18.46
CA PRO A 150 19.18 -24.85 19.26
C PRO A 150 19.84 -23.73 18.45
N ASP A 151 20.28 -24.07 17.23
CA ASP A 151 21.00 -23.19 16.30
C ASP A 151 20.10 -22.49 15.26
N ALA A 152 18.78 -22.65 15.34
CA ALA A 152 17.87 -22.01 14.40
C ALA A 152 17.97 -20.50 14.50
N THR A 153 18.35 -19.83 13.41
CA THR A 153 18.36 -18.37 13.31
C THR A 153 16.94 -17.82 13.40
N PRO A 154 16.69 -16.78 14.23
CA PRO A 154 15.39 -16.14 14.27
C PRO A 154 14.99 -15.57 12.90
N LEU A 155 13.69 -15.64 12.58
CA LEU A 155 13.17 -15.00 11.39
C LEU A 155 13.27 -13.47 11.51
N PRO A 156 13.65 -12.78 10.43
CA PRO A 156 13.78 -11.32 10.45
C PRO A 156 12.46 -10.62 10.76
N ALA A 157 12.59 -9.42 11.35
CA ALA A 157 11.44 -8.62 11.75
C ALA A 157 10.72 -7.97 10.55
N VAL A 158 9.38 -8.03 10.54
CA VAL A 158 8.52 -7.23 9.68
C VAL A 158 7.75 -6.24 10.55
N ARG A 159 7.76 -4.96 10.19
CA ARG A 159 7.16 -3.87 10.97
C ARG A 159 6.09 -3.09 10.22
N HIS A 160 5.87 -3.39 8.92
CA HIS A 160 4.91 -2.68 8.08
C HIS A 160 3.85 -3.63 7.55
N TRP A 161 2.62 -3.38 7.92
CA TRP A 161 1.47 -4.23 7.62
C TRP A 161 0.39 -3.44 6.89
N LEU A 162 -0.25 -4.07 5.93
CA LEU A 162 -1.45 -3.55 5.25
C LEU A 162 -2.62 -4.49 5.56
N ALA A 163 -3.75 -3.90 5.90
CA ALA A 163 -5.00 -4.64 6.05
C ALA A 163 -5.71 -4.70 4.70
N TRP A 164 -5.62 -5.84 4.02
CA TRP A 164 -6.25 -6.12 2.73
C TRP A 164 -5.61 -5.41 1.53
N ASN A 165 -6.28 -5.49 0.35
CA ASN A 165 -5.96 -4.78 -0.88
C ASN A 165 -7.22 -4.24 -1.53
N GLU A 166 -7.23 -2.98 -1.95
CA GLU A 166 -8.31 -2.27 -2.65
C GLU A 166 -9.75 -2.66 -2.23
N PRO A 167 -10.10 -2.59 -0.93
CA PRO A 167 -11.40 -3.04 -0.45
C PRO A 167 -12.58 -2.20 -0.95
N ASN A 168 -12.31 -1.10 -1.62
CA ASN A 168 -13.29 -0.28 -2.33
C ASN A 168 -13.61 -0.79 -3.75
N ASN A 169 -12.97 -1.89 -4.18
CA ASN A 169 -13.11 -2.55 -5.47
C ASN A 169 -13.71 -3.96 -5.26
N PRO A 170 -14.77 -4.36 -6.01
CA PRO A 170 -15.45 -5.64 -5.83
C PRO A 170 -14.59 -6.87 -6.17
N ILE A 171 -13.46 -6.69 -6.88
CA ILE A 171 -12.49 -7.77 -7.10
C ILE A 171 -11.91 -8.23 -5.75
N PHE A 172 -11.66 -7.29 -4.84
CA PHE A 172 -10.94 -7.56 -3.59
C PHE A 172 -11.85 -7.65 -2.38
N LEU A 173 -13.01 -6.96 -2.36
CA LEU A 173 -13.96 -7.08 -1.25
C LEU A 173 -15.41 -7.05 -1.74
N GLN A 174 -16.18 -8.03 -1.33
CA GLN A 174 -17.61 -8.14 -1.59
C GLN A 174 -18.41 -8.41 -0.31
N PRO A 175 -19.68 -7.92 -0.27
CA PRO A 175 -20.31 -7.00 -1.21
C PRO A 175 -19.89 -5.54 -0.96
N GLN A 176 -19.88 -4.71 -2.02
CA GLN A 176 -19.65 -3.26 -1.87
C GLN A 176 -20.86 -2.54 -1.27
N PHE A 177 -22.06 -3.02 -1.60
CA PHE A 177 -23.34 -2.51 -1.13
C PHE A 177 -24.20 -3.67 -0.61
N LYS A 178 -25.04 -3.41 0.38
CA LYS A 178 -26.01 -4.37 0.92
C LYS A 178 -27.43 -3.79 0.78
N ARG A 179 -28.37 -4.60 0.31
CA ARG A 179 -29.78 -4.21 0.23
C ARG A 179 -30.40 -4.11 1.63
N SER A 180 -31.18 -3.07 1.87
CA SER A 180 -31.97 -2.86 3.08
C SER A 180 -33.32 -2.27 2.66
N GLY A 181 -34.34 -3.12 2.59
CA GLY A 181 -35.62 -2.76 2.02
C GLY A 181 -35.48 -2.36 0.52
N ARG A 182 -35.95 -1.16 0.19
CA ARG A 182 -35.85 -0.58 -1.16
C ARG A 182 -34.52 0.16 -1.42
N LYS A 183 -33.66 0.34 -0.43
CA LYS A 183 -32.42 1.10 -0.52
C LYS A 183 -31.19 0.17 -0.54
N PHE A 184 -30.08 0.69 -1.05
CA PHE A 184 -28.76 0.07 -0.90
C PHE A 184 -27.91 0.88 0.07
N LEU A 185 -27.41 0.19 1.07
CA LEU A 185 -26.47 0.76 2.05
C LEU A 185 -25.04 0.55 1.56
N LEU A 186 -24.21 1.55 1.78
CA LEU A 186 -22.77 1.46 1.57
C LEU A 186 -22.19 0.48 2.59
N TRP A 187 -21.76 -0.70 2.14
CA TRP A 187 -21.39 -1.80 3.03
C TRP A 187 -19.90 -2.00 3.18
N SER A 188 -19.13 -1.96 2.06
CA SER A 188 -17.70 -2.31 2.08
C SER A 188 -16.87 -1.48 3.07
N PRO A 189 -17.02 -0.15 3.23
CA PRO A 189 -16.21 0.56 4.22
C PRO A 189 -16.58 0.22 5.66
N ARG A 190 -17.85 -0.16 5.92
CA ARG A 190 -18.30 -0.58 7.25
C ARG A 190 -17.68 -1.92 7.67
N ILE A 191 -17.79 -2.94 6.81
CA ILE A 191 -17.23 -4.25 7.10
C ILE A 191 -15.70 -4.24 7.07
N TYR A 192 -15.12 -3.45 6.17
CA TYR A 192 -13.68 -3.29 6.11
C TYR A 192 -13.11 -2.60 7.35
N ALA A 193 -13.82 -1.66 7.97
CA ALA A 193 -13.39 -1.06 9.24
C ALA A 193 -13.21 -2.11 10.33
N GLN A 194 -14.07 -3.13 10.39
CA GLN A 194 -13.92 -4.25 11.31
C GLN A 194 -12.72 -5.14 10.96
N MET A 195 -12.50 -5.40 9.67
CA MET A 195 -11.32 -6.14 9.20
C MET A 195 -10.02 -5.38 9.52
N CYS A 196 -9.98 -4.07 9.24
CA CYS A 196 -8.86 -3.20 9.57
C CYS A 196 -8.55 -3.23 11.08
N ASN A 197 -9.57 -3.07 11.93
CA ASN A 197 -9.44 -3.12 13.38
C ASN A 197 -8.93 -4.49 13.86
N SER A 198 -9.33 -5.57 13.19
CA SER A 198 -8.84 -6.93 13.49
C SER A 198 -7.35 -7.09 13.18
N VAL A 199 -6.91 -6.63 12.01
CA VAL A 199 -5.48 -6.66 11.66
C VAL A 199 -4.69 -5.73 12.58
N TRP A 200 -5.16 -4.49 12.78
CA TRP A 200 -4.51 -3.52 13.67
C TRP A 200 -4.36 -4.08 15.09
N SER A 201 -5.45 -4.60 15.66
CA SER A 201 -5.42 -5.19 17.00
C SER A 201 -4.52 -6.43 17.06
N GLY A 202 -4.59 -7.33 16.05
CA GLY A 202 -3.77 -8.54 16.02
C GLY A 202 -2.28 -8.24 16.00
N VAL A 203 -1.86 -7.30 15.17
CA VAL A 203 -0.44 -6.87 15.09
C VAL A 203 -0.01 -6.23 16.41
N HIS A 204 -0.77 -5.26 16.93
CA HIS A 204 -0.39 -4.54 18.15
C HIS A 204 -0.50 -5.36 19.46
N LEU A 205 -1.22 -6.50 19.45
CA LEU A 205 -1.22 -7.42 20.58
C LEU A 205 0.12 -8.10 20.83
N THR A 206 1.06 -8.02 19.90
CA THR A 206 2.44 -8.48 20.13
C THR A 206 3.19 -7.62 21.13
N GLY A 207 2.86 -6.34 21.24
CA GLY A 207 3.58 -5.35 22.03
C GLY A 207 4.95 -4.95 21.44
N PHE A 208 5.29 -5.40 20.22
CA PHE A 208 6.59 -5.06 19.61
C PHE A 208 6.63 -3.60 19.15
N ALA A 209 7.76 -2.97 19.46
CA ALA A 209 7.99 -1.57 19.05
C ALA A 209 8.13 -1.41 17.53
N GLY A 210 7.62 -0.30 17.02
CA GLY A 210 7.80 0.11 15.63
C GLY A 210 6.85 -0.55 14.63
N GLU A 211 5.97 -1.45 15.05
CA GLU A 211 4.93 -2.01 14.19
C GLU A 211 3.93 -0.95 13.75
N LYS A 212 3.61 -0.93 12.46
CA LYS A 212 2.63 -0.02 11.88
C LYS A 212 1.68 -0.77 10.95
N VAL A 213 0.40 -0.54 11.14
CA VAL A 213 -0.65 -1.08 10.29
C VAL A 213 -1.29 0.05 9.49
N ALA A 214 -1.20 -0.04 8.17
CA ALA A 214 -1.93 0.85 7.30
C ALA A 214 -3.23 0.19 6.85
N CYS A 215 -4.30 0.98 6.91
CA CYS A 215 -5.61 0.61 6.38
C CYS A 215 -6.01 1.51 5.20
N GLY A 216 -7.21 1.27 4.69
CA GLY A 216 -7.67 1.88 3.45
C GLY A 216 -7.21 1.08 2.26
N VAL A 217 -5.92 1.13 1.91
CA VAL A 217 -5.32 0.42 0.76
C VAL A 217 -6.19 0.57 -0.48
N THR A 218 -6.78 1.77 -0.68
CA THR A 218 -7.84 2.00 -1.66
C THR A 218 -7.31 2.20 -3.07
N GLY A 219 -7.97 1.58 -4.06
CA GLY A 219 -7.79 1.95 -5.47
C GLY A 219 -8.34 3.36 -5.76
N PRO A 220 -7.95 3.98 -6.89
CA PRO A 220 -8.14 5.42 -7.14
C PRO A 220 -9.59 5.83 -7.45
N ARG A 221 -10.48 4.89 -7.77
CA ARG A 221 -11.80 5.16 -8.33
C ARG A 221 -12.91 4.34 -7.70
N GLY A 222 -14.14 4.80 -7.91
CA GLY A 222 -15.37 4.10 -7.57
C GLY A 222 -16.59 4.82 -8.14
N ASN A 223 -17.64 4.06 -8.48
CA ASN A 223 -18.87 4.60 -9.06
C ASN A 223 -19.94 4.99 -8.03
N ASN A 224 -19.79 4.55 -6.77
CA ASN A 224 -20.69 4.83 -5.65
C ASN A 224 -22.15 4.37 -5.87
N THR A 225 -22.37 3.35 -6.68
CA THR A 225 -23.69 2.82 -6.94
C THR A 225 -23.73 1.29 -6.95
N ALA A 226 -24.79 0.73 -6.41
CA ALA A 226 -25.03 -0.71 -6.38
C ALA A 226 -25.53 -1.30 -7.71
N ARG A 227 -26.00 -0.42 -8.62
CA ARG A 227 -26.72 -0.83 -9.84
C ARG A 227 -25.81 -1.00 -11.06
N GLN A 228 -24.52 -0.75 -10.92
CA GLN A 228 -23.56 -0.97 -12.01
C GLN A 228 -23.08 -2.42 -12.03
N PRO A 229 -22.63 -2.95 -13.18
CA PRO A 229 -22.09 -4.31 -13.27
C PRO A 229 -20.91 -4.57 -12.33
N ARG A 230 -20.13 -3.54 -11.99
CA ARG A 230 -19.00 -3.59 -11.05
C ARG A 230 -19.18 -2.50 -9.99
N PRO A 231 -20.09 -2.71 -9.01
CA PRO A 231 -20.34 -1.74 -7.95
C PRO A 231 -19.08 -1.51 -7.13
N SER A 232 -18.68 -0.26 -6.95
CA SER A 232 -17.44 0.11 -6.27
C SER A 232 -17.60 1.43 -5.53
N VAL A 233 -16.72 1.71 -4.57
CA VAL A 233 -16.80 2.89 -3.72
C VAL A 233 -15.61 3.81 -3.98
N SER A 234 -15.88 5.10 -4.21
CA SER A 234 -14.79 6.07 -4.40
C SER A 234 -13.98 6.30 -3.12
N PRO A 235 -12.67 6.63 -3.23
CA PRO A 235 -11.77 6.70 -2.08
C PRO A 235 -12.26 7.60 -0.94
N LEU A 236 -12.80 8.79 -1.26
CA LEU A 236 -13.30 9.71 -0.22
C LEU A 236 -14.55 9.16 0.49
N TYR A 237 -15.50 8.59 -0.24
CA TYR A 237 -16.67 7.95 0.36
C TYR A 237 -16.27 6.74 1.21
N PHE A 238 -15.27 5.99 0.76
CA PHE A 238 -14.73 4.87 1.51
C PHE A 238 -14.09 5.32 2.82
N LEU A 239 -13.22 6.32 2.78
CA LEU A 239 -12.57 6.93 3.94
C LEU A 239 -13.60 7.45 4.97
N GLN A 240 -14.62 8.18 4.50
CA GLN A 240 -15.71 8.69 5.34
C GLN A 240 -16.53 7.55 5.96
N GLY A 241 -16.79 6.50 5.18
CA GLY A 241 -17.48 5.29 5.66
C GLY A 241 -16.69 4.53 6.71
N MET A 242 -15.38 4.41 6.55
CA MET A 242 -14.48 3.84 7.55
C MET A 242 -14.49 4.64 8.85
N LYS A 243 -14.49 5.99 8.77
CA LYS A 243 -14.56 6.86 9.96
C LYS A 243 -15.85 6.64 10.74
N ARG A 244 -16.98 6.63 10.04
CA ARG A 244 -18.30 6.35 10.69
C ARG A 244 -18.36 4.97 11.33
N ALA A 245 -17.59 4.01 10.82
CA ALA A 245 -17.52 2.65 11.34
C ALA A 245 -16.42 2.43 12.39
N GLY A 246 -15.71 3.48 12.81
CA GLY A 246 -14.73 3.41 13.89
C GLY A 246 -13.42 2.69 13.54
N ALA A 247 -12.95 2.81 12.30
CA ALA A 247 -11.67 2.22 11.89
C ALA A 247 -10.49 2.86 12.64
N LYS A 248 -9.55 2.01 13.09
CA LYS A 248 -8.30 2.37 13.78
C LYS A 248 -7.12 1.90 12.93
N PHE A 249 -6.11 2.76 12.76
CA PHE A 249 -4.89 2.46 11.99
C PHE A 249 -3.77 3.45 12.31
N ASP A 250 -2.54 3.10 11.96
CA ASP A 250 -1.37 3.95 12.16
C ASP A 250 -1.10 4.84 10.94
N ALA A 251 -1.28 4.29 9.73
CA ALA A 251 -1.17 4.98 8.46
C ALA A 251 -2.36 4.67 7.56
N TYR A 252 -2.61 5.50 6.56
CA TYR A 252 -3.56 5.18 5.48
C TYR A 252 -2.79 4.81 4.21
N ALA A 253 -3.21 3.75 3.52
CA ALA A 253 -2.61 3.38 2.24
C ALA A 253 -3.56 3.68 1.08
N HIS A 254 -2.99 4.10 -0.06
CA HIS A 254 -3.74 4.44 -1.26
C HIS A 254 -2.93 4.14 -2.52
N HIS A 255 -3.61 3.77 -3.61
CA HIS A 255 -3.05 3.48 -4.94
C HIS A 255 -3.53 4.56 -5.94
N PRO A 256 -2.85 5.70 -6.06
CA PRO A 256 -3.33 6.86 -6.81
C PRO A 256 -3.06 6.76 -8.32
N TYR A 257 -3.35 5.60 -8.94
CA TYR A 257 -3.12 5.39 -10.37
C TYR A 257 -3.86 6.38 -11.27
N TYR A 258 -3.25 6.68 -12.42
CA TYR A 258 -3.87 7.41 -13.52
C TYR A 258 -5.05 6.64 -14.11
N GLY A 259 -5.91 7.29 -14.87
CA GLY A 259 -7.08 6.67 -15.51
C GLY A 259 -7.04 6.65 -17.02
N HIS A 260 -6.14 7.44 -17.59
CA HIS A 260 -5.98 7.54 -19.02
C HIS A 260 -4.51 7.87 -19.36
N PRO A 261 -3.93 7.35 -20.46
CA PRO A 261 -2.53 7.61 -20.85
C PRO A 261 -2.12 9.07 -21.02
N ARG A 262 -3.11 9.97 -21.16
CA ARG A 262 -2.87 11.44 -21.21
C ARG A 262 -2.70 12.07 -19.84
N GLU A 263 -3.12 11.41 -18.76
CA GLU A 263 -2.98 11.92 -17.39
C GLU A 263 -1.52 11.79 -16.94
N THR A 264 -0.91 12.90 -16.57
CA THR A 264 0.42 12.94 -15.96
C THR A 264 0.32 12.76 -14.44
N PRO A 265 1.42 12.54 -13.72
CA PRO A 265 1.40 12.53 -12.25
C PRO A 265 0.88 13.83 -11.62
N ARG A 266 0.90 14.94 -12.35
CA ARG A 266 0.42 16.25 -11.91
C ARG A 266 -0.99 16.59 -12.35
N THR A 267 -1.54 15.83 -13.30
CA THR A 267 -2.87 16.09 -13.87
C THR A 267 -3.96 15.61 -12.89
N PRO A 268 -4.83 16.49 -12.40
CA PRO A 268 -6.02 16.05 -11.67
C PRO A 268 -6.91 15.17 -12.54
N PRO A 269 -7.60 14.17 -11.96
CA PRO A 269 -8.53 13.34 -12.72
C PRO A 269 -9.76 14.16 -13.17
N PRO A 270 -10.41 13.79 -14.28
CA PRO A 270 -11.52 14.54 -14.86
C PRO A 270 -12.80 14.53 -14.03
N GLY A 271 -12.87 13.86 -12.92
CA GLY A 271 -14.09 13.78 -12.11
C GLY A 271 -13.83 13.88 -10.62
N PRO A 272 -14.85 14.30 -9.83
CA PRO A 272 -14.69 14.59 -8.41
C PRO A 272 -14.49 13.33 -7.54
N ARG A 273 -14.82 12.14 -8.08
CA ARG A 273 -14.81 10.86 -7.33
C ARG A 273 -13.46 10.16 -7.34
N ALA A 274 -12.60 10.45 -8.30
CA ALA A 274 -11.28 9.84 -8.38
C ALA A 274 -10.27 10.59 -7.52
N ILE A 275 -9.37 9.83 -6.92
CA ILE A 275 -8.15 10.33 -6.27
C ILE A 275 -6.97 9.69 -6.97
N THR A 276 -6.24 10.50 -7.71
CA THR A 276 -4.98 10.15 -8.38
C THR A 276 -3.84 10.92 -7.72
N LEU A 277 -2.61 10.71 -8.17
CA LEU A 277 -1.48 11.46 -7.63
C LEU A 277 -1.62 12.97 -7.89
N GLY A 278 -2.23 13.35 -9.02
CA GLY A 278 -2.44 14.76 -9.42
C GLY A 278 -3.39 15.57 -8.51
N ASN A 279 -4.22 14.92 -7.70
CA ASN A 279 -5.07 15.58 -6.71
C ASN A 279 -4.94 14.97 -5.30
N ILE A 280 -3.81 14.35 -4.99
CA ILE A 280 -3.59 13.65 -3.71
C ILE A 280 -3.74 14.57 -2.49
N SER A 281 -3.47 15.85 -2.63
CA SER A 281 -3.66 16.87 -1.58
C SER A 281 -5.12 16.96 -1.10
N LYS A 282 -6.08 16.77 -2.01
CA LYS A 282 -7.51 16.69 -1.66
C LYS A 282 -7.79 15.54 -0.71
N PHE A 283 -7.18 14.37 -0.98
CA PHE A 283 -7.31 13.20 -0.11
C PHE A 283 -6.65 13.42 1.25
N ILE A 284 -5.44 13.97 1.27
CA ILE A 284 -4.70 14.25 2.52
C ILE A 284 -5.47 15.26 3.38
N LYS A 285 -6.10 16.28 2.79
CA LYS A 285 -6.96 17.23 3.51
C LYS A 285 -8.11 16.52 4.21
N GLU A 286 -8.82 15.65 3.51
CA GLU A 286 -9.93 14.90 4.09
C GLU A 286 -9.46 13.87 5.13
N LEU A 287 -8.36 13.17 4.90
CA LEU A 287 -7.75 12.26 5.86
C LEU A 287 -7.40 13.02 7.16
N THR A 288 -6.82 14.21 7.03
CA THR A 288 -6.49 15.06 8.20
C THR A 288 -7.72 15.50 8.95
N ARG A 289 -8.78 15.90 8.23
CA ARG A 289 -10.05 16.31 8.86
C ARG A 289 -10.69 15.18 9.66
N LEU A 290 -10.60 13.94 9.18
CA LEU A 290 -11.28 12.80 9.79
C LEU A 290 -10.44 12.09 10.87
N TYR A 291 -9.13 11.99 10.68
CA TYR A 291 -8.24 11.13 11.47
C TYR A 291 -6.99 11.85 12.02
N GLY A 292 -6.88 13.16 11.82
CA GLY A 292 -5.67 13.91 12.19
C GLY A 292 -4.51 13.69 11.23
N ARG A 293 -3.30 13.99 11.65
CA ARG A 293 -2.08 13.93 10.82
C ARG A 293 -1.57 12.49 10.62
N LYS A 294 -2.43 11.58 10.20
CA LYS A 294 -1.97 10.21 9.85
C LYS A 294 -1.12 10.25 8.59
N PRO A 295 0.00 9.52 8.52
CA PRO A 295 0.80 9.38 7.31
C PRO A 295 0.02 8.67 6.19
N LEU A 296 0.38 8.98 4.95
CA LEU A 296 -0.12 8.35 3.75
C LEU A 296 0.99 7.46 3.14
N TRP A 297 0.67 6.21 2.87
CA TRP A 297 1.53 5.27 2.15
C TRP A 297 0.99 5.07 0.73
N ILE A 298 1.79 5.33 -0.28
CA ILE A 298 1.50 4.98 -1.66
C ILE A 298 2.10 3.59 -1.90
N THR A 299 1.27 2.56 -1.73
CA THR A 299 1.74 1.17 -1.73
C THR A 299 1.63 0.48 -3.09
N GLU A 300 1.06 1.16 -4.07
CA GLU A 300 1.12 0.83 -5.50
C GLU A 300 1.04 2.10 -6.33
N TYR A 301 1.93 2.23 -7.30
CA TYR A 301 1.86 3.26 -8.34
C TYR A 301 2.71 2.86 -9.53
N GLY A 302 2.29 3.21 -10.74
CA GLY A 302 3.03 2.93 -11.96
C GLY A 302 2.32 3.39 -13.20
N TYR A 303 3.04 3.42 -14.31
CA TYR A 303 2.53 3.66 -15.65
C TYR A 303 2.85 2.47 -16.54
N GLN A 304 1.84 1.91 -17.18
CA GLN A 304 2.03 0.86 -18.19
C GLN A 304 2.72 1.44 -19.42
N THR A 305 3.39 0.60 -20.20
CA THR A 305 4.11 1.04 -21.41
C THR A 305 3.49 0.51 -22.70
N ASN A 306 3.50 1.35 -23.71
CA ASN A 306 3.20 1.00 -25.08
C ASN A 306 4.47 1.18 -25.93
N PRO A 307 4.98 0.13 -26.59
CA PRO A 307 4.51 -1.25 -26.49
C PRO A 307 4.71 -1.86 -25.10
N PRO A 308 3.96 -2.97 -24.71
CA PRO A 308 2.98 -3.67 -25.52
C PRO A 308 1.52 -3.23 -25.26
N ASP A 309 1.20 -2.50 -24.17
CA ASP A 309 -0.16 -2.12 -23.81
C ASP A 309 -0.66 -0.94 -24.64
N ARG A 310 -1.52 -1.20 -25.61
CA ARG A 310 -2.11 -0.18 -26.49
C ARG A 310 -3.19 0.66 -25.82
N SER A 311 -3.83 0.17 -24.75
CA SER A 311 -4.99 0.80 -24.11
C SER A 311 -4.60 1.80 -23.03
N PHE A 312 -3.68 1.41 -22.13
CA PHE A 312 -3.25 2.20 -20.99
C PHE A 312 -1.76 2.59 -21.04
N GLY A 313 -1.01 2.04 -22.00
CA GLY A 313 0.42 2.24 -22.10
C GLY A 313 0.80 3.65 -22.56
N VAL A 314 1.86 4.17 -21.95
CA VAL A 314 2.57 5.36 -22.40
C VAL A 314 3.92 4.96 -23.03
N SER A 315 4.56 5.86 -23.82
CA SER A 315 5.90 5.55 -24.32
C SER A 315 6.91 5.37 -23.18
N TRP A 316 7.99 4.64 -23.39
CA TRP A 316 9.06 4.44 -22.40
C TRP A 316 9.63 5.77 -21.90
N ALA A 317 9.77 6.76 -22.78
CA ALA A 317 10.21 8.11 -22.39
C ALA A 317 9.23 8.79 -21.43
N LYS A 318 7.91 8.66 -21.69
CA LYS A 318 6.87 9.16 -20.77
C LYS A 318 6.88 8.41 -19.44
N GLN A 319 6.98 7.06 -19.44
CA GLN A 319 7.06 6.28 -18.21
C GLN A 319 8.26 6.75 -17.35
N THR A 320 9.42 6.95 -17.95
CA THR A 320 10.63 7.45 -17.29
C THR A 320 10.42 8.81 -16.64
N ARG A 321 9.87 9.76 -17.41
CA ARG A 321 9.56 11.10 -16.92
C ARG A 321 8.52 11.07 -15.80
N TYR A 322 7.46 10.29 -15.96
CA TYR A 322 6.36 10.19 -14.99
C TYR A 322 6.78 9.49 -13.71
N LEU A 323 7.67 8.50 -13.79
CA LEU A 323 8.30 7.91 -12.61
C LEU A 323 9.05 8.98 -11.81
N SER A 324 9.95 9.73 -12.43
CA SER A 324 10.71 10.79 -11.75
C SER A 324 9.80 11.87 -11.15
N GLN A 325 8.76 12.29 -11.88
CA GLN A 325 7.79 13.26 -11.38
C GLN A 325 7.00 12.73 -10.18
N SER A 326 6.59 11.46 -10.22
CA SER A 326 5.78 10.87 -9.14
C SER A 326 6.56 10.76 -7.84
N PHE A 327 7.83 10.33 -7.88
CA PHE A 327 8.68 10.28 -6.71
C PHE A 327 9.02 11.68 -6.17
N ALA A 328 9.22 12.66 -7.05
CA ALA A 328 9.40 14.05 -6.64
C ALA A 328 8.17 14.62 -5.93
N ILE A 329 6.95 14.33 -6.43
CA ILE A 329 5.69 14.73 -5.77
C ILE A 329 5.57 14.07 -4.38
N ALA A 330 5.86 12.78 -4.29
CA ALA A 330 5.78 12.07 -3.02
C ALA A 330 6.78 12.63 -2.01
N ARG A 331 8.03 12.84 -2.39
CA ARG A 331 9.06 13.40 -1.52
C ARG A 331 8.77 14.82 -1.07
N ALA A 332 8.19 15.65 -1.93
CA ALA A 332 7.83 17.04 -1.57
C ALA A 332 6.66 17.12 -0.56
N ASN A 333 5.98 16.00 -0.29
CA ASN A 333 4.83 15.99 0.61
C ASN A 333 5.19 15.32 1.96
N PRO A 334 5.28 16.08 3.07
CA PRO A 334 5.70 15.55 4.37
C PRO A 334 4.70 14.58 5.02
N ARG A 335 3.58 14.29 4.34
CA ARG A 335 2.57 13.33 4.78
C ARG A 335 2.72 11.97 4.07
N ILE A 336 3.57 11.89 3.04
CA ILE A 336 3.84 10.65 2.31
C ILE A 336 5.14 10.05 2.83
N ASP A 337 5.03 8.95 3.59
CA ASP A 337 6.18 8.27 4.20
C ASP A 337 6.72 7.12 3.35
N MET A 338 5.92 6.65 2.36
CA MET A 338 6.26 5.48 1.56
C MET A 338 5.73 5.64 0.14
N MET A 339 6.53 5.23 -0.84
CA MET A 339 6.10 5.11 -2.23
C MET A 339 6.68 3.87 -2.90
N MET A 340 5.79 3.02 -3.43
CA MET A 340 6.15 1.79 -4.11
C MET A 340 5.77 1.83 -5.57
N TRP A 341 6.76 1.52 -6.43
CA TRP A 341 6.53 1.30 -7.83
C TRP A 341 5.97 -0.10 -8.07
N PHE A 342 4.98 -0.21 -8.92
CA PHE A 342 4.36 -1.46 -9.36
C PHE A 342 4.89 -1.82 -10.73
N LEU A 343 5.65 -2.66 -10.84
CA LEU A 343 6.35 -3.87 -10.91
C LEU A 343 7.86 -3.68 -11.14
N LEU A 344 8.66 -4.72 -10.85
CA LEU A 344 10.05 -4.83 -11.29
C LEU A 344 10.10 -5.23 -12.78
N LYS A 345 9.30 -6.24 -13.15
CA LYS A 345 9.25 -6.83 -14.49
C LYS A 345 7.82 -6.85 -15.01
N ASP A 346 7.64 -6.59 -16.31
CA ASP A 346 6.33 -6.64 -16.96
C ASP A 346 5.66 -8.01 -16.81
N ASP A 347 4.35 -8.04 -16.64
CA ASP A 347 3.55 -9.26 -16.71
C ASP A 347 3.51 -9.75 -18.18
N ALA A 348 3.67 -11.04 -18.38
CA ALA A 348 3.61 -11.65 -19.72
C ALA A 348 2.20 -11.62 -20.33
N ARG A 349 1.16 -11.47 -19.52
CA ARG A 349 -0.25 -11.45 -19.95
C ARG A 349 -0.65 -10.05 -20.41
N ILE A 350 -0.41 -9.75 -21.70
CA ILE A 350 -0.81 -8.46 -22.29
C ILE A 350 -2.34 -8.34 -22.23
N GLY A 351 -2.84 -7.20 -21.74
CA GLY A 351 -4.28 -6.92 -21.60
C GLY A 351 -4.92 -7.45 -20.30
N ALA A 352 -4.37 -8.49 -19.67
CA ALA A 352 -4.84 -9.00 -18.38
C ALA A 352 -3.86 -8.71 -17.24
N GLY A 353 -2.59 -8.51 -17.53
CA GLY A 353 -1.53 -8.15 -16.62
C GLY A 353 -1.10 -6.69 -16.77
N TRP A 354 -0.02 -6.32 -16.08
CA TRP A 354 0.48 -4.94 -16.04
C TRP A 354 1.86 -4.84 -16.68
N GLN A 355 2.05 -3.87 -17.58
CA GLN A 355 3.31 -3.59 -18.27
C GLN A 355 4.00 -2.35 -17.70
N SER A 356 3.92 -2.19 -16.38
CA SER A 356 4.52 -1.06 -15.65
C SER A 356 5.94 -1.34 -15.13
N GLY A 357 6.48 -2.52 -15.42
CA GLY A 357 7.80 -2.96 -14.98
C GLY A 357 8.94 -2.03 -15.41
N LEU A 358 10.02 -2.07 -14.64
CA LEU A 358 11.32 -1.45 -15.00
C LEU A 358 12.09 -2.30 -16.01
N TYR A 359 11.68 -3.56 -16.14
CA TYR A 359 12.14 -4.52 -17.15
C TYR A 359 10.96 -4.97 -18.01
N THR A 360 11.25 -5.27 -19.28
CA THR A 360 10.30 -5.99 -20.14
C THR A 360 10.14 -7.44 -19.70
N VAL A 361 9.16 -8.15 -20.26
CA VAL A 361 8.98 -9.60 -20.06
C VAL A 361 10.25 -10.39 -20.40
N SER A 362 10.99 -9.98 -21.43
CA SER A 362 12.26 -10.63 -21.84
C SER A 362 13.47 -10.26 -20.95
N GLY A 363 13.29 -9.42 -19.93
CA GLY A 363 14.37 -8.98 -19.04
C GLY A 363 15.21 -7.81 -19.56
N ARG A 364 14.81 -7.14 -20.64
CA ARG A 364 15.47 -5.91 -21.12
C ARG A 364 15.13 -4.75 -20.19
N ARG A 365 16.12 -3.99 -19.74
CA ARG A 365 15.92 -2.76 -18.95
C ARG A 365 15.21 -1.69 -19.78
N LYS A 366 14.18 -1.09 -19.19
CA LYS A 366 13.58 0.13 -19.72
C LYS A 366 14.34 1.36 -19.22
N PRO A 367 14.30 2.53 -19.88
CA PRO A 367 14.95 3.76 -19.37
C PRO A 367 14.46 4.17 -17.96
N SER A 368 13.24 3.80 -17.58
CA SER A 368 12.68 4.01 -16.25
C SER A 368 13.45 3.29 -15.13
N TRP A 369 14.22 2.24 -15.46
CA TRP A 369 15.13 1.58 -14.52
C TRP A 369 16.17 2.56 -13.94
N ALA A 370 16.84 3.32 -14.80
CA ALA A 370 17.81 4.32 -14.36
C ALA A 370 17.15 5.49 -13.61
N ALA A 371 15.91 5.86 -13.98
CA ALA A 371 15.16 6.87 -13.28
C ALA A 371 14.77 6.41 -11.85
N PHE A 372 14.34 5.14 -11.68
CA PHE A 372 14.05 4.58 -10.36
C PHE A 372 15.30 4.55 -9.47
N ARG A 373 16.45 4.12 -10.01
CA ARG A 373 17.71 4.09 -9.27
C ARG A 373 18.10 5.47 -8.73
N ARG A 374 17.77 6.55 -9.46
CA ARG A 374 18.02 7.94 -9.07
C ARG A 374 16.87 8.58 -8.30
N ALA A 375 15.78 7.83 -8.04
CA ALA A 375 14.66 8.36 -7.28
C ALA A 375 15.12 8.85 -5.89
N PRO A 376 14.58 9.95 -5.39
CA PRO A 376 14.90 10.44 -4.06
C PRO A 376 14.45 9.43 -2.98
N LYS A 377 15.33 9.14 -2.06
CA LYS A 377 15.17 8.19 -0.94
C LYS A 377 15.24 8.93 0.39
#